data_2d5215f03f4d2d04c648842cb8dd7925
#
_entry.id   2d5215f03f4d2d04c648842cb8dd7925
#
_cell.length_a   1.000
_cell.length_b   1.000
_cell.length_c   1.000
_cell.angle_alpha   90.00
_cell.angle_beta   90.00
_cell.angle_gamma   90.00
#
_symmetry.space_group_name_H-M   'P 1'
#
loop_
_entity.id
_entity.type
_entity.pdbx_description
1 polymer ?
#
loop_
_entity_poly.entity_id
_entity_poly.type
_entity_poly.pdbx_seq_one_letter_code
_entity_poly.pdbx_strand_id
1 'polypeptide(L)'
;MSKTRSAKPDTSVSFRTSIGGQALIEGILMRGPTKQAIVCRTQDGMVEKVEELHLVKEKHPILGWPLIRGVVVFLDSMVKGMKALTYSADLLPEDEQEEPGKIDLWIEKHFGEEKAKDIIIGTAVVLGIALSIVLFILIPTLLAGLTDSFIHSPVVRNLFEGLLRIVIFLLYLWGVAHMKDVERMFAYHGAEHKTIFCYEKGLPLTVENVRPQSRFHPRCGTSFLFVVVIISILVFSLVSLRVGLWDNPWVRIGLRLLLLPVVVSISYEINRWVGRHDNLCSRILSAPGKWLQRLTTNEPDDSMLEVAIRAMELVIPEQKGKDEW
;
A
#
# COMPACT_ATOMS: atom_id res chain seq x y z
N MET A 1 8.67 -5.06 52.75
CA MET A 1 8.48 -5.56 51.39
C MET A 1 7.81 -4.45 50.56
N SER A 2 8.63 -3.62 49.90
CA SER A 2 8.15 -2.53 49.04
C SER A 2 7.81 -3.12 47.67
N LYS A 3 6.53 -3.06 47.27
CA LYS A 3 6.08 -3.39 45.91
C LYS A 3 6.53 -2.28 44.98
N THR A 4 7.60 -2.49 44.25
CA THR A 4 7.98 -1.72 43.08
C THR A 4 6.82 -1.78 42.08
N ARG A 5 6.04 -0.70 41.97
CA ARG A 5 5.10 -0.50 40.87
C ARG A 5 5.92 -0.42 39.59
N SER A 6 5.84 -1.45 38.79
CA SER A 6 6.24 -1.42 37.39
C SER A 6 5.50 -0.24 36.73
N ALA A 7 6.23 0.80 36.37
CA ALA A 7 5.68 1.90 35.57
C ALA A 7 5.19 1.31 34.25
N LYS A 8 3.90 1.52 33.91
CA LYS A 8 3.41 1.23 32.57
C LYS A 8 4.26 2.03 31.57
N PRO A 9 4.77 1.41 30.51
CA PRO A 9 5.52 2.16 29.49
C PRO A 9 4.65 3.30 28.98
N ASP A 10 5.24 4.49 28.90
CA ASP A 10 4.60 5.66 28.32
C ASP A 10 4.25 5.33 26.89
N THR A 11 2.95 5.27 26.57
CA THR A 11 2.43 4.90 25.25
C THR A 11 2.27 6.09 24.33
N SER A 12 2.68 7.28 24.75
CA SER A 12 2.60 8.50 23.94
C SER A 12 3.66 8.46 22.83
N VAL A 13 3.22 8.73 21.61
CA VAL A 13 4.10 8.98 20.46
C VAL A 13 4.76 10.33 20.67
N SER A 14 6.10 10.39 20.66
CA SER A 14 6.86 11.61 20.91
C SER A 14 6.85 12.56 19.70
N PHE A 15 6.81 12.01 18.49
CA PHE A 15 6.71 12.74 17.21
C PHE A 15 6.12 11.83 16.15
N ARG A 16 5.87 12.37 14.96
CA ARG A 16 5.34 11.62 13.81
C ARG A 16 6.30 11.70 12.64
N THR A 17 6.83 10.56 12.26
CA THR A 17 7.73 10.50 11.12
C THR A 17 6.97 10.43 9.79
N SER A 18 7.55 11.00 8.74
CA SER A 18 7.15 10.81 7.35
C SER A 18 7.78 9.58 6.71
N ILE A 19 8.65 8.87 7.44
CA ILE A 19 9.20 7.59 7.01
C ILE A 19 8.09 6.56 6.94
N GLY A 20 8.05 5.82 5.85
CA GLY A 20 7.13 4.71 5.62
C GLY A 20 7.81 3.69 4.72
N GLY A 21 7.19 2.54 4.56
CA GLY A 21 7.80 1.47 3.79
C GLY A 21 6.81 0.64 2.98
N GLN A 22 7.34 -0.46 2.49
CA GLN A 22 6.62 -1.49 1.79
C GLN A 22 7.28 -2.84 2.11
N ALA A 23 6.48 -3.83 2.50
CA ALA A 23 6.94 -5.20 2.60
C ALA A 23 7.32 -5.75 1.22
N LEU A 24 8.39 -6.51 1.18
CA LEU A 24 8.94 -7.19 0.02
C LEU A 24 9.03 -8.69 0.30
N ILE A 25 9.48 -9.46 -0.68
CA ILE A 25 9.79 -10.87 -0.49
C ILE A 25 11.06 -10.94 0.37
N GLU A 26 10.95 -11.58 1.53
CA GLU A 26 12.03 -11.72 2.53
C GLU A 26 12.71 -10.39 2.88
N GLY A 27 11.96 -9.25 2.83
CA GLY A 27 12.58 -7.94 3.02
C GLY A 27 11.60 -6.79 3.19
N ILE A 28 12.19 -5.60 3.29
CA ILE A 28 11.46 -4.33 3.45
C ILE A 28 12.15 -3.24 2.62
N LEU A 29 11.34 -2.48 1.87
CA LEU A 29 11.71 -1.16 1.36
C LEU A 29 11.29 -0.12 2.39
N MET A 30 12.23 0.65 2.93
CA MET A 30 11.96 1.82 3.78
C MET A 30 12.27 3.11 3.00
N ARG A 31 11.39 4.12 3.11
CA ARG A 31 11.54 5.42 2.43
C ARG A 31 11.57 6.54 3.47
N GLY A 32 12.69 7.22 3.52
CA GLY A 32 12.87 8.44 4.30
C GLY A 32 12.66 9.71 3.45
N PRO A 33 12.98 10.88 3.98
CA PRO A 33 12.82 12.15 3.28
C PRO A 33 13.79 12.34 2.12
N THR A 34 14.99 11.74 2.15
CA THR A 34 16.06 11.92 1.17
C THR A 34 16.58 10.64 0.57
N LYS A 35 16.36 9.50 1.24
CA LYS A 35 16.89 8.19 0.85
C LYS A 35 15.80 7.13 0.95
N GLN A 36 15.95 6.09 0.16
CA GLN A 36 15.23 4.82 0.34
C GLN A 36 16.24 3.69 0.50
N ALA A 37 15.88 2.69 1.29
CA ALA A 37 16.70 1.52 1.53
C ALA A 37 15.85 0.26 1.33
N ILE A 38 16.40 -0.71 0.61
CA ILE A 38 15.88 -2.07 0.52
C ILE A 38 16.81 -2.93 1.35
N VAL A 39 16.25 -3.67 2.29
CA VAL A 39 16.97 -4.68 3.08
C VAL A 39 16.22 -5.99 2.94
N CYS A 40 16.89 -7.01 2.43
CA CYS A 40 16.36 -8.36 2.27
C CYS A 40 17.23 -9.36 3.02
N ARG A 41 16.61 -10.37 3.60
CA ARG A 41 17.30 -11.49 4.20
C ARG A 41 17.54 -12.56 3.13
N THR A 42 18.78 -13.02 3.07
CA THR A 42 19.20 -14.15 2.22
C THR A 42 19.83 -15.23 3.08
N GLN A 43 20.19 -16.36 2.47
CA GLN A 43 20.91 -17.46 3.18
C GLN A 43 22.27 -17.00 3.71
N ASP A 44 22.93 -16.06 3.02
CA ASP A 44 24.26 -15.55 3.38
C ASP A 44 24.22 -14.35 4.35
N GLY A 45 23.02 -13.88 4.73
CA GLY A 45 22.86 -12.74 5.63
C GLY A 45 21.87 -11.68 5.11
N MET A 46 22.12 -10.41 5.40
CA MET A 46 21.30 -9.30 4.91
C MET A 46 21.97 -8.62 3.71
N VAL A 47 21.19 -8.43 2.66
CA VAL A 47 21.58 -7.62 1.50
C VAL A 47 20.91 -6.27 1.59
N GLU A 48 21.72 -5.20 1.46
CA GLU A 48 21.28 -3.81 1.61
C GLU A 48 21.48 -3.06 0.28
N LYS A 49 20.47 -2.29 -0.11
CA LYS A 49 20.56 -1.37 -1.25
C LYS A 49 20.01 -0.02 -0.84
N VAL A 50 20.84 1.01 -0.85
CA VAL A 50 20.46 2.38 -0.51
C VAL A 50 20.51 3.25 -1.75
N GLU A 51 19.45 4.02 -1.97
CA GLU A 51 19.33 4.92 -3.11
C GLU A 51 18.87 6.30 -2.65
N GLU A 52 19.38 7.36 -3.27
CA GLU A 52 18.89 8.71 -3.03
C GLU A 52 17.52 8.91 -3.69
N LEU A 53 16.63 9.58 -2.96
CA LEU A 53 15.31 9.89 -3.45
C LEU A 53 15.30 11.21 -4.21
N HIS A 54 15.07 11.13 -5.52
CA HIS A 54 14.76 12.28 -6.35
C HIS A 54 13.23 12.43 -6.46
N LEU A 55 12.70 13.47 -5.84
CA LEU A 55 11.27 13.74 -5.89
C LEU A 55 10.89 14.37 -7.22
N VAL A 56 9.86 13.84 -7.89
CA VAL A 56 9.37 14.34 -9.18
C VAL A 56 9.05 15.84 -9.15
N LYS A 57 8.56 16.35 -8.00
CA LYS A 57 8.25 17.77 -7.78
C LYS A 57 9.47 18.69 -7.84
N GLU A 58 10.68 18.18 -7.63
CA GLU A 58 11.91 18.97 -7.68
C GLU A 58 12.27 19.36 -9.13
N LYS A 59 12.00 18.45 -10.08
CA LYS A 59 12.18 18.69 -11.52
C LYS A 59 10.98 19.42 -12.13
N HIS A 60 9.77 19.13 -11.65
CA HIS A 60 8.52 19.66 -12.19
C HIS A 60 7.61 20.16 -11.06
N PRO A 61 7.71 21.42 -10.61
CA PRO A 61 6.97 21.94 -9.46
C PRO A 61 5.44 21.82 -9.56
N ILE A 62 4.88 21.90 -10.77
CA ILE A 62 3.42 21.75 -11.03
C ILE A 62 2.91 20.38 -10.59
N LEU A 63 3.73 19.31 -10.73
CA LEU A 63 3.38 17.95 -10.31
C LEU A 63 3.32 17.81 -8.77
N GLY A 64 3.80 18.81 -8.03
CA GLY A 64 3.67 18.91 -6.57
C GLY A 64 2.40 19.63 -6.09
N TRP A 65 1.56 20.16 -6.99
CA TRP A 65 0.34 20.89 -6.60
C TRP A 65 -0.73 19.97 -6.00
N PRO A 66 -1.53 20.47 -5.06
CA PRO A 66 -2.68 19.73 -4.55
C PRO A 66 -3.55 19.19 -5.69
N LEU A 67 -4.12 18.01 -5.49
CA LEU A 67 -4.91 17.24 -6.46
C LEU A 67 -4.13 16.68 -7.67
N ILE A 68 -2.96 17.23 -8.05
CA ILE A 68 -2.10 16.62 -9.08
C ILE A 68 -1.12 15.65 -8.44
N ARG A 69 -0.48 16.07 -7.33
CA ARG A 69 0.54 15.28 -6.64
C ARG A 69 0.05 13.90 -6.18
N GLY A 70 -1.26 13.75 -5.91
CA GLY A 70 -1.82 12.47 -5.47
C GLY A 70 -1.61 11.36 -6.50
N VAL A 71 -1.92 11.63 -7.77
CA VAL A 71 -1.68 10.68 -8.87
C VAL A 71 -0.18 10.46 -9.09
N VAL A 72 0.60 11.54 -9.09
CA VAL A 72 2.05 11.46 -9.33
C VAL A 72 2.74 10.61 -8.27
N VAL A 73 2.47 10.87 -6.99
CA VAL A 73 3.05 10.09 -5.88
C VAL A 73 2.58 8.65 -5.90
N PHE A 74 1.31 8.41 -6.24
CA PHE A 74 0.77 7.05 -6.36
C PHE A 74 1.49 6.26 -7.46
N LEU A 75 1.62 6.83 -8.67
CA LEU A 75 2.30 6.17 -9.79
C LEU A 75 3.80 5.98 -9.51
N ASP A 76 4.48 6.98 -8.94
CA ASP A 76 5.90 6.86 -8.54
C ASP A 76 6.09 5.75 -7.51
N SER A 77 5.19 5.66 -6.52
CA SER A 77 5.23 4.61 -5.50
C SER A 77 4.97 3.22 -6.09
N MET A 78 4.04 3.09 -7.04
CA MET A 78 3.80 1.83 -7.75
C MET A 78 5.02 1.38 -8.54
N VAL A 79 5.63 2.27 -9.33
CA VAL A 79 6.80 1.93 -10.14
C VAL A 79 7.99 1.55 -9.27
N LYS A 80 8.28 2.33 -8.24
CA LYS A 80 9.41 2.05 -7.33
C LYS A 80 9.14 0.80 -6.48
N GLY A 81 7.90 0.63 -6.01
CA GLY A 81 7.51 -0.56 -5.25
C GLY A 81 7.61 -1.84 -6.08
N MET A 82 7.21 -1.79 -7.35
CA MET A 82 7.36 -2.93 -8.27
C MET A 82 8.84 -3.26 -8.51
N LYS A 83 9.69 -2.25 -8.76
CA LYS A 83 11.12 -2.47 -8.92
C LYS A 83 11.76 -3.08 -7.68
N ALA A 84 11.36 -2.63 -6.50
CA ALA A 84 11.86 -3.17 -5.23
C ALA A 84 11.39 -4.62 -5.02
N LEU A 85 10.13 -4.93 -5.37
CA LEU A 85 9.60 -6.29 -5.29
C LEU A 85 10.32 -7.24 -6.25
N THR A 86 10.55 -6.82 -7.50
CA THR A 86 11.33 -7.58 -8.47
C THR A 86 12.76 -7.82 -7.97
N TYR A 87 13.42 -6.77 -7.45
CA TYR A 87 14.75 -6.89 -6.88
C TYR A 87 14.80 -7.88 -5.71
N SER A 88 13.80 -7.88 -4.83
CA SER A 88 13.75 -8.84 -3.72
C SER A 88 13.48 -10.28 -4.21
N ALA A 89 12.69 -10.47 -5.25
CA ALA A 89 12.46 -11.77 -5.87
C ALA A 89 13.74 -12.35 -6.49
N ASP A 90 14.57 -11.49 -7.10
CA ASP A 90 15.85 -11.89 -7.69
C ASP A 90 16.91 -12.33 -6.65
N LEU A 91 16.70 -11.97 -5.38
CA LEU A 91 17.59 -12.39 -4.30
C LEU A 91 17.20 -13.73 -3.67
N LEU A 92 16.07 -14.33 -4.08
CA LEU A 92 15.69 -15.65 -3.62
C LEU A 92 16.69 -16.70 -4.15
N PRO A 93 16.97 -17.74 -3.36
CA PRO A 93 17.75 -18.89 -3.82
C PRO A 93 17.15 -19.52 -5.07
N GLU A 94 17.97 -20.09 -5.93
CA GLU A 94 17.53 -20.70 -7.20
C GLU A 94 16.51 -21.83 -6.99
N ASP A 95 16.62 -22.56 -5.89
CA ASP A 95 15.70 -23.65 -5.52
C ASP A 95 14.33 -23.16 -5.00
N GLU A 96 14.23 -21.89 -4.62
CA GLU A 96 12.97 -21.22 -4.22
C GLU A 96 12.36 -20.40 -5.36
N GLN A 97 13.06 -20.20 -6.46
CA GLN A 97 12.53 -19.54 -7.65
C GLN A 97 11.65 -20.51 -8.44
N GLU A 98 10.50 -20.03 -8.89
CA GLU A 98 9.65 -20.84 -9.77
C GLU A 98 10.37 -21.17 -11.08
N GLU A 99 10.28 -22.45 -11.51
CA GLU A 99 10.79 -22.82 -12.82
C GLU A 99 10.11 -22.01 -13.93
N PRO A 100 10.88 -21.46 -14.90
CA PRO A 100 10.30 -20.66 -15.96
C PRO A 100 9.29 -21.45 -16.77
N GLY A 101 8.11 -20.88 -16.96
CA GLY A 101 7.03 -21.47 -17.73
C GLY A 101 7.38 -21.58 -19.22
N LYS A 102 6.63 -22.38 -19.98
CA LYS A 102 6.85 -22.53 -21.44
C LYS A 102 6.78 -21.20 -22.19
N ILE A 103 5.97 -20.26 -21.71
CA ILE A 103 5.82 -18.93 -22.31
C ILE A 103 7.07 -18.10 -22.00
N ASP A 104 7.59 -18.16 -20.77
CA ASP A 104 8.78 -17.45 -20.35
C ASP A 104 10.01 -17.88 -21.14
N LEU A 105 10.20 -19.20 -21.28
CA LEU A 105 11.25 -19.79 -22.12
C LEU A 105 11.12 -19.38 -23.60
N TRP A 106 9.89 -19.28 -24.11
CA TRP A 106 9.65 -18.83 -25.48
C TRP A 106 10.03 -17.35 -25.66
N ILE A 107 9.67 -16.47 -24.69
CA ILE A 107 10.01 -15.06 -24.71
C ILE A 107 11.54 -14.89 -24.62
N GLU A 108 12.18 -15.58 -23.69
CA GLU A 108 13.63 -15.56 -23.49
C GLU A 108 14.40 -15.96 -24.77
N LYS A 109 13.96 -17.03 -25.42
CA LYS A 109 14.55 -17.49 -26.69
C LYS A 109 14.46 -16.47 -27.82
N HIS A 110 13.40 -15.64 -27.86
CA HIS A 110 13.17 -14.70 -28.97
C HIS A 110 13.72 -13.30 -28.69
N PHE A 111 13.78 -12.85 -27.44
CA PHE A 111 14.12 -11.48 -27.06
C PHE A 111 15.41 -11.37 -26.24
N GLY A 112 15.97 -12.50 -25.79
CA GLY A 112 17.12 -12.56 -24.88
C GLY A 112 16.71 -12.35 -23.42
N GLU A 113 17.53 -12.82 -22.48
CA GLU A 113 17.24 -12.91 -21.04
C GLU A 113 16.85 -11.57 -20.42
N GLU A 114 17.62 -10.51 -20.65
CA GLU A 114 17.37 -9.18 -20.05
C GLU A 114 16.04 -8.57 -20.51
N LYS A 115 15.75 -8.63 -21.82
CA LYS A 115 14.48 -8.12 -22.36
C LYS A 115 13.29 -9.02 -22.02
N ALA A 116 13.51 -10.33 -21.92
CA ALA A 116 12.47 -11.29 -21.53
C ALA A 116 11.92 -10.95 -20.15
N LYS A 117 12.79 -10.65 -19.19
CA LYS A 117 12.41 -10.25 -17.84
C LYS A 117 11.53 -8.99 -17.84
N ASP A 118 11.91 -7.95 -18.58
CA ASP A 118 11.11 -6.72 -18.70
C ASP A 118 9.74 -6.98 -19.34
N ILE A 119 9.67 -7.83 -20.35
CA ILE A 119 8.42 -8.22 -21.04
C ILE A 119 7.50 -9.01 -20.11
N ILE A 120 8.04 -10.00 -19.38
CA ILE A 120 7.28 -10.82 -18.43
C ILE A 120 6.70 -9.96 -17.33
N ILE A 121 7.53 -9.12 -16.68
CA ILE A 121 7.09 -8.20 -15.63
C ILE A 121 6.05 -7.21 -16.18
N GLY A 122 6.31 -6.59 -17.33
CA GLY A 122 5.37 -5.67 -17.97
C GLY A 122 4.02 -6.32 -18.28
N THR A 123 4.05 -7.56 -18.78
CA THR A 123 2.83 -8.34 -19.06
C THR A 123 2.07 -8.67 -17.79
N ALA A 124 2.76 -9.11 -16.73
CA ALA A 124 2.15 -9.38 -15.44
C ALA A 124 1.47 -8.13 -14.85
N VAL A 125 2.11 -6.97 -14.95
CA VAL A 125 1.53 -5.67 -14.51
C VAL A 125 0.26 -5.34 -15.30
N VAL A 126 0.29 -5.47 -16.64
CA VAL A 126 -0.87 -5.20 -17.50
C VAL A 126 -2.02 -6.16 -17.17
N LEU A 127 -1.75 -7.44 -17.00
CA LEU A 127 -2.75 -8.44 -16.61
C LEU A 127 -3.31 -8.16 -15.21
N GLY A 128 -2.47 -7.77 -14.25
CA GLY A 128 -2.89 -7.39 -12.91
C GLY A 128 -3.81 -6.16 -12.90
N ILE A 129 -3.49 -5.15 -13.71
CA ILE A 129 -4.35 -3.96 -13.89
C ILE A 129 -5.68 -4.37 -14.54
N ALA A 130 -5.65 -5.18 -15.60
CA ALA A 130 -6.85 -5.65 -16.28
C ALA A 130 -7.75 -6.45 -15.32
N LEU A 131 -7.17 -7.38 -14.55
CA LEU A 131 -7.90 -8.15 -13.54
C LEU A 131 -8.51 -7.23 -12.46
N SER A 132 -7.76 -6.21 -12.01
CA SER A 132 -8.26 -5.23 -11.03
C SER A 132 -9.47 -4.44 -11.59
N ILE A 133 -9.42 -4.02 -12.85
CA ILE A 133 -10.55 -3.35 -13.52
C ILE A 133 -11.76 -4.30 -13.59
N VAL A 134 -11.55 -5.56 -13.97
CA VAL A 134 -12.62 -6.56 -14.02
C VAL A 134 -13.25 -6.76 -12.65
N LEU A 135 -12.45 -7.03 -11.62
CA LEU A 135 -12.93 -7.33 -10.27
C LEU A 135 -13.59 -6.13 -9.58
N PHE A 136 -12.99 -4.95 -9.68
CA PHE A 136 -13.39 -3.81 -8.86
C PHE A 136 -14.21 -2.73 -9.60
N ILE A 137 -14.30 -2.81 -10.92
CA ILE A 137 -15.12 -1.89 -11.71
C ILE A 137 -16.18 -2.64 -12.51
N LEU A 138 -15.78 -3.61 -13.34
CA LEU A 138 -16.69 -4.27 -14.27
C LEU A 138 -17.73 -5.15 -13.54
N ILE A 139 -17.27 -6.09 -12.70
CA ILE A 139 -18.17 -7.00 -11.98
C ILE A 139 -19.17 -6.26 -11.09
N PRO A 140 -18.76 -5.33 -10.18
CA PRO A 140 -19.73 -4.57 -9.39
C PRO A 140 -20.73 -3.78 -10.22
N THR A 141 -20.28 -3.19 -11.33
CA THR A 141 -21.13 -2.40 -12.22
C THR A 141 -22.18 -3.28 -12.93
N LEU A 142 -21.78 -4.45 -13.43
CA LEU A 142 -22.70 -5.38 -14.11
C LEU A 142 -23.70 -5.98 -13.12
N LEU A 143 -23.24 -6.40 -11.93
CA LEU A 143 -24.11 -6.94 -10.89
C LEU A 143 -25.12 -5.89 -10.40
N ALA A 144 -24.70 -4.65 -10.21
CA ALA A 144 -25.61 -3.56 -9.88
C ALA A 144 -26.59 -3.26 -11.04
N GLY A 145 -26.19 -3.46 -12.29
CA GLY A 145 -27.08 -3.33 -13.46
C GLY A 145 -28.24 -4.33 -13.45
N LEU A 146 -28.05 -5.51 -12.88
CA LEU A 146 -29.13 -6.50 -12.72
C LEU A 146 -30.25 -6.03 -11.80
N THR A 147 -30.01 -5.01 -10.97
CA THR A 147 -30.99 -4.44 -10.05
C THR A 147 -31.74 -3.24 -10.62
N ASP A 148 -31.48 -2.84 -11.86
CA ASP A 148 -32.05 -1.65 -12.48
C ASP A 148 -33.59 -1.70 -12.55
N SER A 149 -34.19 -2.91 -12.58
CA SER A 149 -35.64 -3.10 -12.53
C SER A 149 -36.25 -2.82 -11.14
N PHE A 150 -35.47 -2.85 -10.07
CA PHE A 150 -35.92 -2.67 -8.70
C PHE A 150 -35.38 -1.38 -8.05
N ILE A 151 -34.20 -0.94 -8.44
CA ILE A 151 -33.51 0.23 -7.90
C ILE A 151 -33.50 1.36 -8.92
N HIS A 152 -34.50 2.25 -8.85
CA HIS A 152 -34.64 3.37 -9.76
C HIS A 152 -33.80 4.61 -9.38
N SER A 153 -33.39 4.71 -8.10
CA SER A 153 -32.57 5.83 -7.63
C SER A 153 -31.08 5.63 -7.98
N PRO A 154 -30.46 6.55 -8.78
CA PRO A 154 -29.03 6.46 -9.09
C PRO A 154 -28.13 6.45 -7.87
N VAL A 155 -28.50 7.18 -6.80
CA VAL A 155 -27.74 7.22 -5.54
C VAL A 155 -27.78 5.87 -4.84
N VAL A 156 -28.97 5.25 -4.70
CA VAL A 156 -29.12 3.93 -4.06
C VAL A 156 -28.35 2.87 -4.85
N ARG A 157 -28.40 2.92 -6.18
CA ARG A 157 -27.66 2.02 -7.05
C ARG A 157 -26.13 2.17 -6.86
N ASN A 158 -25.60 3.39 -6.78
CA ASN A 158 -24.19 3.63 -6.54
C ASN A 158 -23.76 3.17 -5.15
N LEU A 159 -24.61 3.33 -4.11
CA LEU A 159 -24.34 2.80 -2.79
C LEU A 159 -24.30 1.27 -2.79
N PHE A 160 -25.27 0.62 -3.43
CA PHE A 160 -25.31 -0.84 -3.58
C PHE A 160 -24.07 -1.36 -4.32
N GLU A 161 -23.71 -0.73 -5.43
CA GLU A 161 -22.49 -1.06 -6.18
C GLU A 161 -21.22 -0.83 -5.36
N GLY A 162 -21.16 0.25 -4.58
CA GLY A 162 -20.07 0.50 -3.64
C GLY A 162 -19.95 -0.58 -2.58
N LEU A 163 -21.08 -1.06 -2.04
CA LEU A 163 -21.11 -2.18 -1.11
C LEU A 163 -20.61 -3.48 -1.76
N LEU A 164 -21.07 -3.79 -2.97
CA LEU A 164 -20.56 -4.95 -3.74
C LEU A 164 -19.03 -4.86 -3.92
N ARG A 165 -18.52 -3.68 -4.24
CA ARG A 165 -17.07 -3.47 -4.40
C ARG A 165 -16.32 -3.73 -3.11
N ILE A 166 -16.83 -3.27 -1.96
CA ILE A 166 -16.24 -3.53 -0.65
C ILE A 166 -16.24 -5.03 -0.37
N VAL A 167 -17.35 -5.73 -0.62
CA VAL A 167 -17.46 -7.17 -0.40
C VAL A 167 -16.47 -7.94 -1.28
N ILE A 168 -16.41 -7.63 -2.58
CA ILE A 168 -15.47 -8.26 -3.52
C ILE A 168 -14.03 -8.00 -3.09
N PHE A 169 -13.71 -6.76 -2.68
CA PHE A 169 -12.38 -6.41 -2.20
C PHE A 169 -11.99 -7.19 -0.93
N LEU A 170 -12.89 -7.31 0.04
CA LEU A 170 -12.62 -8.06 1.25
C LEU A 170 -12.45 -9.56 0.99
N LEU A 171 -13.26 -10.13 0.10
CA LEU A 171 -13.14 -11.53 -0.32
C LEU A 171 -11.83 -11.79 -1.05
N TYR A 172 -11.45 -10.90 -1.98
CA TYR A 172 -10.17 -10.97 -2.67
C TYR A 172 -9.00 -10.90 -1.67
N LEU A 173 -9.02 -9.90 -0.78
CA LEU A 173 -7.97 -9.73 0.22
C LEU A 173 -7.89 -10.92 1.17
N TRP A 174 -9.03 -11.45 1.59
CA TRP A 174 -9.09 -12.65 2.41
C TRP A 174 -8.47 -13.86 1.69
N GLY A 175 -8.79 -14.05 0.41
CA GLY A 175 -8.20 -15.13 -0.40
C GLY A 175 -6.69 -14.99 -0.53
N VAL A 176 -6.20 -13.79 -0.88
CA VAL A 176 -4.77 -13.52 -1.05
C VAL A 176 -4.00 -13.66 0.28
N ALA A 177 -4.62 -13.26 1.40
CA ALA A 177 -4.01 -13.36 2.73
C ALA A 177 -3.72 -14.81 3.20
N HIS A 178 -4.32 -15.81 2.55
CA HIS A 178 -4.08 -17.23 2.85
C HIS A 178 -3.01 -17.88 1.93
N MET A 179 -2.42 -17.12 1.02
CA MET A 179 -1.29 -17.59 0.24
C MET A 179 -0.02 -17.51 1.11
N LYS A 180 0.79 -18.57 1.17
CA LYS A 180 1.96 -18.67 2.07
C LYS A 180 2.96 -17.53 1.87
N ASP A 181 3.26 -17.18 0.62
CA ASP A 181 4.21 -16.12 0.30
C ASP A 181 3.70 -14.75 0.73
N VAL A 182 2.40 -14.51 0.57
CA VAL A 182 1.74 -13.29 1.02
C VAL A 182 1.65 -13.23 2.55
N GLU A 183 1.44 -14.36 3.22
CA GLU A 183 1.45 -14.44 4.69
C GLU A 183 2.79 -13.97 5.26
N ARG A 184 3.92 -14.39 4.66
CA ARG A 184 5.26 -13.92 5.06
C ARG A 184 5.46 -12.43 4.78
N MET A 185 5.08 -11.95 3.58
CA MET A 185 5.11 -10.52 3.28
C MET A 185 4.28 -9.70 4.28
N PHE A 186 3.14 -10.20 4.73
CA PHE A 186 2.32 -9.54 5.74
C PHE A 186 2.96 -9.55 7.14
N ALA A 187 3.85 -10.50 7.44
CA ALA A 187 4.67 -10.46 8.65
C ALA A 187 5.76 -9.38 8.56
N TYR A 188 6.44 -9.24 7.42
CA TYR A 188 7.34 -8.11 7.16
C TYR A 188 6.62 -6.75 7.23
N HIS A 189 5.38 -6.66 6.75
CA HIS A 189 4.56 -5.45 6.91
C HIS A 189 4.24 -5.15 8.39
N GLY A 190 4.02 -6.19 9.19
CA GLY A 190 3.91 -6.06 10.64
C GLY A 190 5.21 -5.56 11.29
N ALA A 191 6.37 -6.05 10.85
CA ALA A 191 7.68 -5.62 11.32
C ALA A 191 7.94 -4.15 11.00
N GLU A 192 7.62 -3.70 9.77
CA GLU A 192 7.67 -2.29 9.37
C GLU A 192 6.90 -1.40 10.35
N HIS A 193 5.62 -1.70 10.59
CA HIS A 193 4.78 -0.92 11.48
C HIS A 193 5.30 -0.85 12.91
N LYS A 194 5.74 -1.98 13.46
CA LYS A 194 6.31 -2.05 14.80
C LYS A 194 7.57 -1.19 14.92
N THR A 195 8.44 -1.23 13.91
CA THR A 195 9.68 -0.45 13.88
C THR A 195 9.40 1.05 13.79
N ILE A 196 8.45 1.48 12.95
CA ILE A 196 8.02 2.89 12.86
C ILE A 196 7.48 3.37 14.22
N PHE A 197 6.63 2.59 14.90
CA PHE A 197 6.13 2.97 16.21
C PHE A 197 7.22 3.06 17.28
N CYS A 198 8.21 2.16 17.26
CA CYS A 198 9.35 2.21 18.16
C CYS A 198 10.12 3.53 17.97
N TYR A 199 10.41 3.88 16.72
CA TYR A 199 11.09 5.11 16.36
C TYR A 199 10.29 6.37 16.76
N GLU A 200 8.99 6.42 16.49
CA GLU A 200 8.11 7.54 16.86
C GLU A 200 7.98 7.74 18.38
N LYS A 201 8.19 6.70 19.16
CA LYS A 201 8.27 6.76 20.64
C LYS A 201 9.63 7.22 21.14
N GLY A 202 10.59 7.42 20.24
CA GLY A 202 11.97 7.79 20.62
C GLY A 202 12.71 6.68 21.36
N LEU A 203 12.28 5.43 21.20
CA LEU A 203 12.94 4.28 21.82
C LEU A 203 14.13 3.82 20.97
N PRO A 204 15.20 3.26 21.58
CA PRO A 204 16.25 2.61 20.81
C PRO A 204 15.70 1.51 19.90
N LEU A 205 16.15 1.49 18.65
CA LEU A 205 15.73 0.48 17.67
C LEU A 205 16.43 -0.85 17.94
N THR A 206 15.89 -1.61 18.88
CA THR A 206 16.33 -2.97 19.22
C THR A 206 15.13 -3.91 19.12
N VAL A 207 15.39 -5.19 18.90
CA VAL A 207 14.34 -6.21 18.78
C VAL A 207 13.44 -6.22 20.03
N GLU A 208 14.01 -6.04 21.22
CA GLU A 208 13.29 -6.02 22.50
C GLU A 208 12.31 -4.84 22.58
N ASN A 209 12.67 -3.68 22.04
CA ASN A 209 11.84 -2.48 22.06
C ASN A 209 10.81 -2.47 20.93
N VAL A 210 11.12 -3.08 19.78
CA VAL A 210 10.25 -3.15 18.60
C VAL A 210 9.18 -4.23 18.76
N ARG A 211 9.53 -5.40 19.29
CA ARG A 211 8.62 -6.56 19.46
C ARG A 211 7.29 -6.22 20.15
N PRO A 212 7.23 -5.46 21.26
CA PRO A 212 5.97 -5.14 21.94
C PRO A 212 5.15 -4.06 21.27
N GLN A 213 5.62 -3.43 20.18
CA GLN A 213 4.89 -2.37 19.48
C GLN A 213 3.70 -2.93 18.69
N SER A 214 2.74 -2.04 18.36
CA SER A 214 1.56 -2.41 17.57
C SER A 214 1.92 -2.59 16.10
N ARG A 215 1.35 -3.60 15.46
CA ARG A 215 1.38 -3.78 14.00
C ARG A 215 0.28 -2.98 13.26
N PHE A 216 -0.60 -2.29 13.99
CA PHE A 216 -1.71 -1.52 13.41
C PHE A 216 -1.36 -0.04 13.35
N HIS A 217 -0.88 0.43 12.21
CA HIS A 217 -0.40 1.80 12.04
C HIS A 217 -1.43 2.68 11.32
N PRO A 218 -1.77 3.89 11.83
CA PRO A 218 -2.85 4.72 11.27
C PRO A 218 -2.50 5.35 9.92
N ARG A 219 -1.23 5.44 9.54
CA ARG A 219 -0.73 6.07 8.32
C ARG A 219 -0.30 5.06 7.24
N CYS A 220 -0.71 3.81 7.36
CA CYS A 220 -0.39 2.79 6.39
C CYS A 220 -1.14 3.00 5.06
N GLY A 221 -0.49 2.63 3.96
CA GLY A 221 -1.07 2.67 2.61
C GLY A 221 -2.34 1.83 2.42
N THR A 222 -2.56 0.79 3.25
CA THR A 222 -3.81 0.01 3.20
C THR A 222 -5.03 0.84 3.62
N SER A 223 -4.86 1.83 4.52
CA SER A 223 -5.91 2.79 4.87
C SER A 223 -6.32 3.64 3.67
N PHE A 224 -5.38 3.97 2.79
CA PHE A 224 -5.64 4.71 1.55
C PHE A 224 -6.60 3.96 0.62
N LEU A 225 -6.48 2.64 0.48
CA LEU A 225 -7.38 1.84 -0.36
C LEU A 225 -8.84 1.97 0.09
N PHE A 226 -9.09 1.96 1.38
CA PHE A 226 -10.45 2.12 1.92
C PHE A 226 -11.00 3.52 1.65
N VAL A 227 -10.17 4.55 1.83
CA VAL A 227 -10.54 5.95 1.52
C VAL A 227 -10.88 6.09 0.04
N VAL A 228 -10.10 5.46 -0.88
CA VAL A 228 -10.37 5.43 -2.32
C VAL A 228 -11.75 4.86 -2.62
N VAL A 229 -12.15 3.77 -1.96
CA VAL A 229 -13.49 3.17 -2.17
C VAL A 229 -14.58 4.15 -1.73
N ILE A 230 -14.48 4.75 -0.54
CA ILE A 230 -15.49 5.71 -0.06
C ILE A 230 -15.59 6.93 -0.98
N ILE A 231 -14.44 7.54 -1.32
CA ILE A 231 -14.40 8.71 -2.21
C ILE A 231 -14.94 8.36 -3.60
N SER A 232 -14.67 7.15 -4.12
CA SER A 232 -15.24 6.71 -5.39
C SER A 232 -16.77 6.67 -5.36
N ILE A 233 -17.35 6.16 -4.26
CA ILE A 233 -18.82 6.13 -4.09
C ILE A 233 -19.38 7.56 -4.11
N LEU A 234 -18.77 8.49 -3.36
CA LEU A 234 -19.22 9.88 -3.29
C LEU A 234 -19.10 10.58 -4.64
N VAL A 235 -17.95 10.49 -5.31
CA VAL A 235 -17.70 11.12 -6.61
C VAL A 235 -18.65 10.57 -7.67
N PHE A 236 -18.81 9.26 -7.75
CA PHE A 236 -19.68 8.62 -8.75
C PHE A 236 -21.16 8.92 -8.46
N SER A 237 -21.59 8.98 -7.20
CA SER A 237 -22.94 9.39 -6.84
C SER A 237 -23.23 10.83 -7.26
N LEU A 238 -22.28 11.74 -7.00
CA LEU A 238 -22.42 13.15 -7.37
C LEU A 238 -22.51 13.34 -8.90
N VAL A 239 -21.66 12.65 -9.65
CA VAL A 239 -21.64 12.71 -11.13
C VAL A 239 -22.92 12.09 -11.70
N SER A 240 -23.42 11.00 -11.14
CA SER A 240 -24.64 10.34 -11.61
C SER A 240 -25.90 11.22 -11.51
N LEU A 241 -25.91 12.20 -10.62
CA LEU A 241 -27.04 13.16 -10.49
C LEU A 241 -27.07 14.20 -11.63
N ARG A 242 -25.96 14.36 -12.35
CA ARG A 242 -25.81 15.42 -13.36
C ARG A 242 -25.69 14.91 -14.80
N VAL A 243 -25.31 13.64 -14.98
CA VAL A 243 -25.02 13.06 -16.29
C VAL A 243 -26.14 12.11 -16.69
N GLY A 244 -27.00 12.53 -17.62
CA GLY A 244 -28.14 11.74 -18.11
C GLY A 244 -27.77 10.45 -18.87
N LEU A 245 -26.47 10.25 -19.20
CA LEU A 245 -25.96 9.03 -19.85
C LEU A 245 -25.59 7.91 -18.84
N TRP A 246 -25.86 8.14 -17.55
CA TRP A 246 -25.45 7.21 -16.48
C TRP A 246 -26.15 5.85 -16.54
N ASP A 247 -27.27 5.74 -17.26
CA ASP A 247 -28.02 4.49 -17.38
C ASP A 247 -27.34 3.47 -18.32
N ASN A 248 -26.47 3.93 -19.22
CA ASN A 248 -25.69 3.03 -20.07
C ASN A 248 -24.49 2.45 -19.27
N PRO A 249 -24.38 1.12 -19.10
CA PRO A 249 -23.31 0.51 -18.32
C PRO A 249 -21.91 0.78 -18.88
N TRP A 250 -21.76 0.86 -20.18
CA TRP A 250 -20.47 1.15 -20.83
C TRP A 250 -20.02 2.59 -20.60
N VAL A 251 -20.96 3.53 -20.64
CA VAL A 251 -20.69 4.94 -20.32
C VAL A 251 -20.31 5.07 -18.85
N ARG A 252 -21.00 4.36 -17.95
CA ARG A 252 -20.63 4.32 -16.51
C ARG A 252 -19.21 3.82 -16.29
N ILE A 253 -18.82 2.72 -16.95
CA ILE A 253 -17.48 2.17 -16.86
C ILE A 253 -16.45 3.20 -17.38
N GLY A 254 -16.68 3.77 -18.55
CA GLY A 254 -15.80 4.78 -19.13
C GLY A 254 -15.63 6.02 -18.24
N LEU A 255 -16.74 6.55 -17.69
CA LEU A 255 -16.70 7.69 -16.76
C LEU A 255 -15.96 7.36 -15.46
N ARG A 256 -16.10 6.15 -14.92
CA ARG A 256 -15.39 5.72 -13.73
C ARG A 256 -13.89 5.63 -13.96
N LEU A 257 -13.48 5.06 -15.08
CA LEU A 257 -12.06 5.01 -15.46
C LEU A 257 -11.49 6.43 -15.64
N LEU A 258 -12.24 7.32 -16.29
CA LEU A 258 -11.83 8.72 -16.48
C LEU A 258 -11.71 9.48 -15.15
N LEU A 259 -12.57 9.17 -14.16
CA LEU A 259 -12.59 9.84 -12.86
C LEU A 259 -11.63 9.22 -11.85
N LEU A 260 -11.01 8.06 -12.13
CA LEU A 260 -10.05 7.42 -11.21
C LEU A 260 -8.92 8.38 -10.77
N PRO A 261 -8.27 9.16 -11.64
CA PRO A 261 -7.25 10.11 -11.21
C PRO A 261 -7.77 11.14 -10.20
N VAL A 262 -9.01 11.60 -10.37
CA VAL A 262 -9.66 12.54 -9.43
C VAL A 262 -9.91 11.87 -8.07
N VAL A 263 -10.43 10.64 -8.08
CA VAL A 263 -10.67 9.86 -6.87
C VAL A 263 -9.36 9.62 -6.11
N VAL A 264 -8.30 9.18 -6.80
CA VAL A 264 -6.96 8.95 -6.22
C VAL A 264 -6.42 10.25 -5.62
N SER A 265 -6.53 11.36 -6.34
CA SER A 265 -6.04 12.67 -5.87
C SER A 265 -6.74 13.14 -4.60
N ILE A 266 -8.06 13.09 -4.56
CA ILE A 266 -8.84 13.48 -3.37
C ILE A 266 -8.50 12.55 -2.21
N SER A 267 -8.45 11.25 -2.45
CA SER A 267 -8.12 10.25 -1.43
C SER A 267 -6.73 10.45 -0.85
N TYR A 268 -5.75 10.82 -1.70
CA TYR A 268 -4.40 11.13 -1.27
C TYR A 268 -4.36 12.34 -0.34
N GLU A 269 -5.05 13.43 -0.68
CA GLU A 269 -5.10 14.63 0.18
C GLU A 269 -5.76 14.33 1.53
N ILE A 270 -6.84 13.55 1.54
CA ILE A 270 -7.51 13.11 2.78
C ILE A 270 -6.56 12.26 3.61
N ASN A 271 -5.91 11.26 3.02
CA ASN A 271 -4.99 10.38 3.75
C ASN A 271 -3.80 11.17 4.32
N ARG A 272 -3.27 12.12 3.56
CA ARG A 272 -2.22 13.03 4.01
C ARG A 272 -2.67 13.92 5.18
N TRP A 273 -3.91 14.43 5.11
CA TRP A 273 -4.50 15.21 6.20
C TRP A 273 -4.67 14.35 7.46
N VAL A 274 -5.20 13.14 7.33
CA VAL A 274 -5.34 12.16 8.43
C VAL A 274 -3.98 11.86 9.08
N GLY A 275 -2.93 11.69 8.28
CA GLY A 275 -1.58 11.42 8.79
C GLY A 275 -1.01 12.53 9.67
N ARG A 276 -1.39 13.79 9.40
CA ARG A 276 -0.91 14.98 10.14
C ARG A 276 -1.69 15.31 11.41
N HIS A 277 -2.92 14.84 11.53
CA HIS A 277 -3.82 15.23 12.60
C HIS A 277 -4.15 14.04 13.51
N ASP A 278 -4.27 14.31 14.82
CA ASP A 278 -4.78 13.37 15.80
C ASP A 278 -6.01 13.94 16.49
N ASN A 279 -7.12 13.89 15.79
CA ASN A 279 -8.42 14.32 16.29
C ASN A 279 -9.44 13.20 16.05
N LEU A 280 -10.65 13.37 16.56
CA LEU A 280 -11.72 12.40 16.41
C LEU A 280 -11.99 12.07 14.93
N CYS A 281 -11.96 13.06 14.04
CA CYS A 281 -12.20 12.86 12.62
C CYS A 281 -11.12 11.98 11.97
N SER A 282 -9.83 12.26 12.24
CA SER A 282 -8.73 11.43 11.72
C SER A 282 -8.76 10.01 12.26
N ARG A 283 -9.16 9.83 13.54
CA ARG A 283 -9.34 8.50 14.15
C ARG A 283 -10.47 7.71 13.50
N ILE A 284 -11.62 8.36 13.21
CA ILE A 284 -12.75 7.73 12.52
C ILE A 284 -12.35 7.36 11.09
N LEU A 285 -11.71 8.25 10.35
CA LEU A 285 -11.30 7.99 8.96
C LEU A 285 -10.23 6.90 8.84
N SER A 286 -9.33 6.78 9.83
CA SER A 286 -8.30 5.73 9.83
C SER A 286 -8.78 4.38 10.41
N ALA A 287 -9.89 4.34 11.14
CA ALA A 287 -10.36 3.13 11.82
C ALA A 287 -10.62 1.96 10.85
N PRO A 288 -11.30 2.14 9.70
CA PRO A 288 -11.51 1.04 8.75
C PRO A 288 -10.19 0.51 8.17
N GLY A 289 -9.23 1.39 7.87
CA GLY A 289 -7.92 0.99 7.42
C GLY A 289 -7.15 0.17 8.45
N LYS A 290 -7.17 0.57 9.73
CA LYS A 290 -6.60 -0.22 10.83
C LYS A 290 -7.30 -1.56 11.02
N TRP A 291 -8.61 -1.62 10.80
CA TRP A 291 -9.32 -2.90 10.81
C TRP A 291 -8.85 -3.81 9.68
N LEU A 292 -8.65 -3.26 8.48
CA LEU A 292 -8.16 -3.99 7.32
C LEU A 292 -6.75 -4.58 7.55
N GLN A 293 -5.92 -3.91 8.34
CA GLN A 293 -4.58 -4.39 8.69
C GLN A 293 -4.60 -5.71 9.48
N ARG A 294 -5.75 -6.12 10.07
CA ARG A 294 -5.88 -7.46 10.65
C ARG A 294 -5.74 -8.58 9.60
N LEU A 295 -6.02 -8.26 8.33
CA LEU A 295 -5.86 -9.18 7.20
C LEU A 295 -4.53 -8.96 6.46
N THR A 296 -3.95 -7.77 6.54
CA THR A 296 -2.78 -7.38 5.74
C THR A 296 -1.49 -7.22 6.55
N THR A 297 -1.52 -7.55 7.84
CA THR A 297 -0.32 -7.62 8.69
C THR A 297 -0.37 -8.84 9.57
N ASN A 298 0.75 -9.55 9.68
CA ASN A 298 0.92 -10.67 10.60
C ASN A 298 1.96 -10.34 11.68
N GLU A 299 2.04 -11.16 12.71
CA GLU A 299 3.05 -11.02 13.77
C GLU A 299 4.41 -11.46 13.23
N PRO A 300 5.42 -10.57 13.18
CA PRO A 300 6.74 -10.89 12.68
C PRO A 300 7.56 -11.68 13.71
N ASP A 301 8.47 -12.50 13.23
CA ASP A 301 9.55 -13.07 14.04
C ASP A 301 10.71 -12.07 14.24
N ASP A 302 11.66 -12.43 15.09
CA ASP A 302 12.78 -11.56 15.44
C ASP A 302 13.68 -11.25 14.23
N SER A 303 13.85 -12.21 13.33
CA SER A 303 14.67 -12.04 12.14
C SER A 303 14.08 -10.99 11.19
N MET A 304 12.75 -10.92 11.09
CA MET A 304 12.03 -9.90 10.32
C MET A 304 12.12 -8.52 10.99
N LEU A 305 12.11 -8.48 12.33
CA LEU A 305 12.31 -7.23 13.07
C LEU A 305 13.72 -6.67 12.85
N GLU A 306 14.77 -7.51 12.82
CA GLU A 306 16.13 -7.09 12.50
C GLU A 306 16.22 -6.44 11.12
N VAL A 307 15.58 -7.02 10.10
CA VAL A 307 15.50 -6.44 8.74
C VAL A 307 14.81 -5.08 8.76
N ALA A 308 13.69 -4.97 9.47
CA ALA A 308 12.94 -3.72 9.57
C ALA A 308 13.72 -2.63 10.31
N ILE A 309 14.41 -2.97 11.40
CA ILE A 309 15.29 -2.08 12.14
C ILE A 309 16.40 -1.58 11.23
N ARG A 310 17.07 -2.50 10.53
CA ARG A 310 18.17 -2.14 9.65
C ARG A 310 17.74 -1.24 8.49
N ALA A 311 16.60 -1.54 7.86
CA ALA A 311 16.04 -0.72 6.80
C ALA A 311 15.67 0.70 7.30
N MET A 312 15.17 0.80 8.54
CA MET A 312 14.85 2.08 9.18
C MET A 312 16.11 2.92 9.45
N GLU A 313 17.14 2.33 10.04
CA GLU A 313 18.41 3.00 10.35
C GLU A 313 19.05 3.65 9.13
N LEU A 314 18.98 2.99 7.96
CA LEU A 314 19.56 3.46 6.72
C LEU A 314 18.87 4.71 6.14
N VAL A 315 17.63 5.00 6.55
CA VAL A 315 16.84 6.11 6.00
C VAL A 315 16.56 7.24 6.98
N ILE A 316 16.87 7.04 8.27
CA ILE A 316 16.77 8.11 9.27
C ILE A 316 17.68 9.26 8.86
N PRO A 317 17.17 10.51 8.78
CA PRO A 317 17.98 11.65 8.41
C PRO A 317 18.95 12.03 9.53
N GLU A 318 20.15 12.49 9.17
CA GLU A 318 21.13 12.98 10.13
C GLU A 318 20.65 14.20 10.92
N GLN A 319 19.83 15.04 10.28
CA GLN A 319 19.22 16.20 10.92
C GLN A 319 17.87 15.83 11.53
N LYS A 320 17.78 15.91 12.85
CA LYS A 320 16.51 15.69 13.59
C LYS A 320 15.40 16.61 13.07
N GLY A 321 14.19 16.06 12.92
CA GLY A 321 13.01 16.79 12.48
C GLY A 321 12.83 16.90 10.97
N LYS A 322 13.80 16.47 10.18
CA LYS A 322 13.68 16.50 8.70
C LYS A 322 12.66 15.48 8.16
N ASP A 323 12.34 14.49 8.96
CA ASP A 323 11.35 13.44 8.70
C ASP A 323 10.03 13.68 9.44
N GLU A 324 9.85 14.79 10.15
CA GLU A 324 8.58 15.13 10.77
C GLU A 324 7.54 15.61 9.73
N TRP A 325 6.26 15.25 10.00
CA TRP A 325 5.12 15.61 9.13
C TRP A 325 4.78 17.08 9.17
#